data_ea099ea04bfa9ce09db0981fe3a7dc85
#
_entry.id   ea099ea04bfa9ce09db0981fe3a7dc85
#
_cell.length_a   1.000
_cell.length_b   1.000
_cell.length_c   1.000
_cell.angle_alpha   90.00
_cell.angle_beta   90.00
_cell.angle_gamma   90.00
#
_symmetry.space_group_name_H-M   'P 1'
#
loop_
_entity.id
_entity.type
_entity.pdbx_description
1 polymer ?
#
loop_
_entity_poly.entity_id
_entity_poly.type
_entity_poly.pdbx_seq_one_letter_code
_entity_poly.pdbx_strand_id
1 'polypeptide(L)'
;MSTRKNRKWLGLTALLAVLALLAGACGSDEEAVDDGLFRIAVVAPSASNDLAFTQSIVDAVHALDGVDVIDITDGTFIVDDAAAAVRGYAEDGYDLVIAHGSQYGGSLQEIAKDFPDTAFAWGTSSDTFGLDNVSAYTAASDQGGYVMGAMAAVMTSSGVVGVIGPIAVGDAKLYVDGFVNGAAAQDPSVTVNVNYIESFSDVALAAEAAEAHIANGADILTGTAQMVVGATGVAAENGAKWFGTQSNQTALGEDMVVASQVYKWEKALQGIVNGVKNGDLGGSAHSINLENGGIVIEFNDGVDAGDARAIGEGLIADIKARMVDTGA
;
A
#
# COMPACT_ATOMS: atom_id res chain seq x y z
N MET A 1 17.59 74.49 -53.64
CA MET A 1 17.24 73.40 -54.51
C MET A 1 17.69 72.08 -53.89
N SER A 2 16.68 71.34 -53.51
CA SER A 2 16.53 69.88 -53.62
C SER A 2 17.66 68.96 -53.07
N THR A 3 17.35 68.30 -51.93
CA THR A 3 17.62 66.85 -51.78
C THR A 3 16.68 66.27 -50.65
N ARG A 4 15.47 66.04 -51.05
CA ARG A 4 14.52 65.20 -50.27
C ARG A 4 14.17 63.96 -51.11
N LYS A 5 15.02 62.92 -51.07
CA LYS A 5 14.64 61.63 -51.63
C LYS A 5 15.67 60.57 -51.18
N ASN A 6 15.51 59.98 -50.02
CA ASN A 6 16.13 58.67 -49.68
C ASN A 6 15.78 58.18 -48.24
N ARG A 7 14.69 58.65 -47.66
CA ARG A 7 14.30 58.26 -46.26
C ARG A 7 13.15 57.27 -46.19
N LYS A 8 12.65 56.74 -47.30
CA LYS A 8 11.51 55.82 -47.35
C LYS A 8 11.86 54.34 -47.61
N TRP A 9 13.11 54.01 -47.87
CA TRP A 9 13.49 52.61 -48.14
C TRP A 9 14.16 51.91 -46.96
N LEU A 10 14.62 52.64 -45.94
CA LEU A 10 15.17 51.99 -44.73
C LEU A 10 14.09 51.50 -43.74
N GLY A 11 12.81 51.94 -43.88
CA GLY A 11 11.74 51.52 -43.01
C GLY A 11 11.08 50.17 -43.41
N LEU A 12 11.24 49.73 -44.65
CA LEU A 12 10.58 48.54 -45.15
C LEU A 12 11.41 47.27 -44.95
N THR A 13 12.73 47.37 -44.88
CA THR A 13 13.61 46.24 -44.60
C THR A 13 13.71 45.88 -43.15
N ALA A 14 13.48 46.84 -42.22
CA ALA A 14 13.43 46.57 -40.79
C ALA A 14 12.12 45.89 -40.36
N LEU A 15 11.01 46.10 -41.10
CA LEU A 15 9.72 45.45 -40.77
C LEU A 15 9.65 44.00 -41.21
N LEU A 16 10.36 43.62 -42.28
CA LEU A 16 10.46 42.23 -42.75
C LEU A 16 11.40 41.38 -41.90
N ALA A 17 12.39 41.94 -41.25
CA ALA A 17 13.30 41.22 -40.33
C ALA A 17 12.66 40.91 -38.97
N VAL A 18 11.66 41.70 -38.53
CA VAL A 18 10.95 41.47 -37.25
C VAL A 18 9.82 40.43 -37.46
N LEU A 19 9.21 40.31 -38.64
CA LEU A 19 8.24 39.25 -38.93
C LEU A 19 8.89 37.86 -39.13
N ALA A 20 10.17 37.79 -39.48
CA ALA A 20 10.88 36.50 -39.63
C ALA A 20 11.31 35.91 -38.25
N LEU A 21 11.37 36.72 -37.18
CA LEU A 21 11.70 36.30 -35.84
C LEU A 21 10.47 35.82 -35.01
N LEU A 22 9.25 36.11 -35.52
CA LEU A 22 8.01 35.63 -34.86
C LEU A 22 7.43 34.34 -35.46
N ALA A 23 8.01 33.84 -36.56
CA ALA A 23 7.60 32.58 -37.19
C ALA A 23 8.43 31.37 -36.73
N GLY A 24 9.43 31.57 -35.84
CA GLY A 24 10.29 30.51 -35.32
C GLY A 24 9.91 30.06 -33.89
N ALA A 25 8.80 30.56 -33.34
CA ALA A 25 8.32 30.22 -31.98
C ALA A 25 7.03 29.40 -32.00
N CYS A 26 6.93 28.42 -32.90
CA CYS A 26 5.87 27.43 -32.86
C CYS A 26 6.49 26.05 -33.10
N GLY A 27 6.50 25.26 -32.05
CA GLY A 27 6.72 23.81 -32.11
C GLY A 27 8.17 23.41 -32.04
N SER A 28 8.81 23.52 -30.87
CA SER A 28 9.60 22.41 -30.42
C SER A 28 8.68 21.58 -29.54
N ASP A 29 8.15 20.51 -30.07
CA ASP A 29 7.93 19.34 -29.24
C ASP A 29 9.30 19.11 -28.59
N GLU A 30 9.46 19.46 -27.33
CA GLU A 30 10.58 18.96 -26.53
C GLU A 30 10.27 17.45 -26.43
N GLU A 31 10.86 16.66 -27.35
CA GLU A 31 11.01 15.24 -27.12
C GLU A 31 11.62 15.13 -25.71
N ALA A 32 10.91 14.47 -24.81
CA ALA A 32 11.41 14.18 -23.47
C ALA A 32 12.78 13.54 -23.66
N VAL A 33 13.83 14.22 -23.21
CA VAL A 33 15.19 13.68 -23.30
C VAL A 33 15.18 12.47 -22.40
N ASP A 34 15.26 11.28 -23.01
CA ASP A 34 15.53 10.05 -22.27
C ASP A 34 16.89 10.23 -21.56
N ASP A 35 16.85 10.57 -20.28
CA ASP A 35 18.04 10.77 -19.44
C ASP A 35 18.58 9.43 -18.93
N GLY A 36 17.96 8.31 -19.30
CA GLY A 36 18.32 6.95 -18.93
C GLY A 36 18.04 6.61 -17.44
N LEU A 37 17.29 7.47 -16.73
CA LEU A 37 16.90 7.23 -15.36
C LEU A 37 15.63 6.39 -15.32
N PHE A 38 15.60 5.37 -14.45
CA PHE A 38 14.40 4.59 -14.19
C PHE A 38 13.57 5.25 -13.07
N ARG A 39 12.38 5.68 -13.42
CA ARG A 39 11.49 6.49 -12.58
C ARG A 39 10.26 5.72 -12.17
N ILE A 40 9.97 5.69 -10.87
CA ILE A 40 8.73 5.15 -10.36
C ILE A 40 7.93 6.20 -9.59
N ALA A 41 6.61 6.10 -9.67
CA ALA A 41 5.71 6.90 -8.87
C ALA A 41 4.79 6.01 -8.03
N VAL A 42 4.46 6.46 -6.82
CA VAL A 42 3.49 5.81 -5.93
C VAL A 42 2.35 6.77 -5.65
N VAL A 43 1.11 6.30 -5.83
CA VAL A 43 -0.09 6.99 -5.39
C VAL A 43 -0.76 6.15 -4.32
N ALA A 44 -0.90 6.70 -3.11
CA ALA A 44 -1.36 5.99 -1.92
C ALA A 44 -2.37 6.79 -1.09
N PRO A 45 -3.30 6.11 -0.35
CA PRO A 45 -4.48 6.76 0.21
C PRO A 45 -4.23 7.62 1.45
N SER A 46 -3.29 7.28 2.30
CA SER A 46 -3.03 7.93 3.59
C SER A 46 -1.61 8.50 3.66
N ALA A 47 -1.26 9.11 4.77
CA ALA A 47 0.06 9.68 4.97
C ALA A 47 1.17 8.62 4.90
N SER A 48 2.31 8.98 4.34
CA SER A 48 3.48 8.12 4.15
C SER A 48 4.05 7.53 5.46
N ASN A 49 3.66 8.07 6.60
CA ASN A 49 4.07 7.67 7.94
C ASN A 49 2.89 7.24 8.83
N ASP A 50 1.88 6.61 8.24
CA ASP A 50 0.65 6.19 8.92
C ASP A 50 0.81 4.98 9.86
N LEU A 51 2.01 4.40 9.97
CA LEU A 51 2.33 3.18 10.70
C LEU A 51 1.45 1.98 10.29
N ALA A 52 0.97 1.98 9.05
CA ALA A 52 0.07 0.98 8.52
C ALA A 52 0.26 0.79 6.99
N PHE A 53 -0.82 0.97 6.23
CA PHE A 53 -0.93 0.60 4.83
C PHE A 53 -0.01 1.42 3.91
N THR A 54 -0.08 2.75 3.97
CA THR A 54 0.73 3.60 3.10
C THR A 54 2.21 3.56 3.46
N GLN A 55 2.56 3.55 4.76
CA GLN A 55 3.96 3.40 5.14
C GLN A 55 4.57 2.11 4.60
N SER A 56 3.81 1.01 4.57
CA SER A 56 4.33 -0.28 4.09
C SER A 56 4.80 -0.23 2.63
N ILE A 57 4.10 0.50 1.75
CA ILE A 57 4.52 0.66 0.36
C ILE A 57 5.67 1.66 0.22
N VAL A 58 5.66 2.73 1.01
CA VAL A 58 6.74 3.73 1.02
C VAL A 58 8.07 3.09 1.42
N ASP A 59 8.07 2.32 2.50
CA ASP A 59 9.26 1.59 2.95
C ASP A 59 9.75 0.60 1.88
N ALA A 60 8.82 -0.09 1.22
CA ALA A 60 9.15 -1.06 0.19
C ALA A 60 9.75 -0.43 -1.06
N VAL A 61 9.22 0.69 -1.57
CA VAL A 61 9.78 1.31 -2.78
C VAL A 61 11.17 1.89 -2.53
N HIS A 62 11.45 2.36 -1.34
CA HIS A 62 12.80 2.79 -0.94
C HIS A 62 13.80 1.63 -0.75
N ALA A 63 13.31 0.40 -0.65
CA ALA A 63 14.13 -0.81 -0.57
C ALA A 63 14.38 -1.47 -1.95
N LEU A 64 13.85 -0.91 -3.04
CA LEU A 64 14.02 -1.45 -4.39
C LEU A 64 15.41 -1.15 -4.94
N ASP A 65 15.98 -2.14 -5.62
CA ASP A 65 17.22 -1.99 -6.35
C ASP A 65 17.00 -1.47 -7.77
N GLY A 66 17.90 -0.58 -8.22
CA GLY A 66 17.93 -0.12 -9.61
C GLY A 66 16.82 0.86 -9.97
N VAL A 67 16.26 1.56 -9.02
CA VAL A 67 15.36 2.70 -9.22
C VAL A 67 16.15 3.98 -8.98
N ASP A 68 16.06 4.93 -9.91
CA ASP A 68 16.84 6.17 -9.84
C ASP A 68 16.02 7.32 -9.23
N VAL A 69 14.70 7.33 -9.50
CA VAL A 69 13.77 8.36 -9.01
C VAL A 69 12.54 7.69 -8.42
N ILE A 70 12.16 8.14 -7.23
CA ILE A 70 10.95 7.71 -6.54
C ILE A 70 10.16 8.94 -6.14
N ASP A 71 8.95 9.10 -6.72
CA ASP A 71 8.02 10.13 -6.31
C ASP A 71 6.77 9.53 -5.67
N ILE A 72 6.29 10.18 -4.62
CA ILE A 72 5.17 9.70 -3.82
C ILE A 72 4.10 10.79 -3.73
N THR A 73 2.88 10.46 -4.14
CA THR A 73 1.67 11.23 -3.84
C THR A 73 0.86 10.44 -2.84
N ASP A 74 0.85 10.90 -1.61
CA ASP A 74 0.11 10.31 -0.50
C ASP A 74 -1.15 11.11 -0.15
N GLY A 75 -1.99 10.62 0.77
CA GLY A 75 -3.22 11.29 1.19
C GLY A 75 -4.33 11.31 0.14
N THR A 76 -4.24 10.53 -0.93
CA THR A 76 -5.20 10.49 -2.05
C THR A 76 -6.37 9.54 -1.78
N PHE A 77 -7.02 9.67 -0.61
CA PHE A 77 -8.15 8.81 -0.26
C PHE A 77 -9.34 8.96 -1.21
N ILE A 78 -9.49 10.16 -1.80
CA ILE A 78 -10.49 10.45 -2.83
C ILE A 78 -10.01 9.86 -4.15
N VAL A 79 -10.81 8.96 -4.74
CA VAL A 79 -10.43 8.21 -5.96
C VAL A 79 -10.13 9.13 -7.14
N ASP A 80 -10.86 10.24 -7.29
CA ASP A 80 -10.65 11.21 -8.38
C ASP A 80 -9.29 11.92 -8.26
N ASP A 81 -8.85 12.24 -7.03
CA ASP A 81 -7.54 12.85 -6.78
C ASP A 81 -6.41 11.85 -7.08
N ALA A 82 -6.60 10.59 -6.66
CA ALA A 82 -5.66 9.51 -7.00
C ALA A 82 -5.57 9.28 -8.51
N ALA A 83 -6.71 9.27 -9.21
CA ALA A 83 -6.75 9.10 -10.67
C ALA A 83 -6.02 10.24 -11.39
N ALA A 84 -6.19 11.48 -10.92
CA ALA A 84 -5.47 12.63 -11.46
C ALA A 84 -3.95 12.50 -11.26
N ALA A 85 -3.50 12.06 -10.09
CA ALA A 85 -2.10 11.83 -9.80
C ALA A 85 -1.51 10.69 -10.66
N VAL A 86 -2.20 9.54 -10.76
CA VAL A 86 -1.77 8.41 -11.60
C VAL A 86 -1.62 8.83 -13.07
N ARG A 87 -2.61 9.58 -13.60
CA ARG A 87 -2.56 10.09 -14.97
C ARG A 87 -1.41 11.08 -15.16
N GLY A 88 -1.21 12.01 -14.22
CA GLY A 88 -0.12 12.99 -14.27
C GLY A 88 1.25 12.33 -14.36
N TYR A 89 1.52 11.31 -13.56
CA TYR A 89 2.78 10.57 -13.63
C TYR A 89 2.95 9.81 -14.94
N ALA A 90 1.87 9.26 -15.51
CA ALA A 90 1.94 8.64 -16.85
C ALA A 90 2.22 9.67 -17.94
N GLU A 91 1.61 10.86 -17.89
CA GLU A 91 1.87 11.99 -18.80
C GLU A 91 3.31 12.52 -18.67
N ASP A 92 3.87 12.52 -17.44
CA ASP A 92 5.23 12.95 -17.16
C ASP A 92 6.29 11.89 -17.53
N GLY A 93 5.88 10.73 -18.07
CA GLY A 93 6.77 9.71 -18.61
C GLY A 93 7.48 8.86 -17.55
N TYR A 94 6.82 8.57 -16.44
CA TYR A 94 7.33 7.59 -15.45
C TYR A 94 7.29 6.17 -16.05
N ASP A 95 8.33 5.38 -15.77
CA ASP A 95 8.44 4.00 -16.26
C ASP A 95 7.44 3.07 -15.59
N LEU A 96 7.17 3.27 -14.29
CA LEU A 96 6.22 2.49 -13.50
C LEU A 96 5.41 3.40 -12.57
N VAL A 97 4.08 3.35 -12.68
CA VAL A 97 3.16 4.05 -11.78
C VAL A 97 2.43 3.03 -10.89
N ILE A 98 2.64 3.12 -9.58
CA ILE A 98 2.07 2.22 -8.59
C ILE A 98 0.83 2.88 -7.97
N ALA A 99 -0.35 2.33 -8.24
CA ALA A 99 -1.61 2.70 -7.61
C ALA A 99 -1.86 1.77 -6.40
N HIS A 100 -1.44 2.21 -5.20
CA HIS A 100 -1.50 1.41 -3.99
C HIS A 100 -2.83 1.60 -3.25
N GLY A 101 -3.83 0.81 -3.60
CA GLY A 101 -5.16 0.84 -3.00
C GLY A 101 -6.19 0.13 -3.88
N SER A 102 -6.94 -0.82 -3.30
CA SER A 102 -7.95 -1.60 -4.03
C SER A 102 -9.02 -0.73 -4.69
N GLN A 103 -9.33 0.44 -4.11
CA GLN A 103 -10.32 1.39 -4.61
C GLN A 103 -9.93 2.08 -5.92
N TYR A 104 -8.65 2.04 -6.32
CA TYR A 104 -8.16 2.74 -7.52
C TYR A 104 -8.38 1.96 -8.83
N GLY A 105 -8.76 0.68 -8.74
CA GLY A 105 -8.80 -0.23 -9.88
C GLY A 105 -9.63 0.25 -11.05
N GLY A 106 -10.83 0.81 -10.81
CA GLY A 106 -11.68 1.31 -11.88
C GLY A 106 -11.04 2.43 -12.70
N SER A 107 -10.47 3.42 -12.03
CA SER A 107 -9.78 4.55 -12.68
C SER A 107 -8.49 4.09 -13.35
N LEU A 108 -7.73 3.22 -12.69
CA LEU A 108 -6.48 2.67 -13.24
C LEU A 108 -6.73 1.91 -14.55
N GLN A 109 -7.78 1.08 -14.63
CA GLN A 109 -8.15 0.36 -15.83
C GLN A 109 -8.37 1.27 -17.05
N GLU A 110 -8.99 2.43 -16.83
CA GLU A 110 -9.21 3.41 -17.91
C GLU A 110 -7.90 4.14 -18.27
N ILE A 111 -7.12 4.56 -17.29
CA ILE A 111 -5.85 5.26 -17.52
C ILE A 111 -4.85 4.36 -18.25
N ALA A 112 -4.70 3.10 -17.85
CA ALA A 112 -3.75 2.18 -18.45
C ALA A 112 -4.00 1.93 -19.95
N LYS A 113 -5.27 2.02 -20.41
CA LYS A 113 -5.61 1.93 -21.84
C LYS A 113 -5.16 3.15 -22.64
N ASP A 114 -5.17 4.34 -22.00
CA ASP A 114 -4.73 5.59 -22.61
C ASP A 114 -3.19 5.66 -22.74
N PHE A 115 -2.47 4.94 -21.88
CA PHE A 115 -1.00 4.94 -21.79
C PHE A 115 -0.43 3.51 -21.96
N PRO A 116 -0.52 2.92 -23.16
CA PRO A 116 -0.12 1.53 -23.40
C PRO A 116 1.39 1.27 -23.25
N ASP A 117 2.21 2.30 -23.31
CA ASP A 117 3.67 2.23 -23.19
C ASP A 117 4.18 2.51 -21.76
N THR A 118 3.29 2.85 -20.81
CA THR A 118 3.59 3.03 -19.39
C THR A 118 3.22 1.77 -18.62
N ALA A 119 4.11 1.30 -17.74
CA ALA A 119 3.80 0.21 -16.83
C ALA A 119 3.02 0.71 -15.61
N PHE A 120 2.03 -0.07 -15.20
CA PHE A 120 1.25 0.19 -13.99
C PHE A 120 1.31 -1.01 -13.04
N ALA A 121 1.26 -0.73 -11.73
CA ALA A 121 1.10 -1.78 -10.73
C ALA A 121 -0.07 -1.44 -9.78
N TRP A 122 -1.02 -2.37 -9.66
CA TRP A 122 -2.20 -2.18 -8.83
C TRP A 122 -2.12 -3.02 -7.55
N GLY A 123 -2.05 -2.37 -6.41
CA GLY A 123 -2.20 -2.96 -5.07
C GLY A 123 -3.57 -2.61 -4.48
N THR A 124 -4.23 -3.42 -3.80
CA THR A 124 -4.07 -4.80 -3.36
C THR A 124 -5.09 -5.66 -4.11
N SER A 125 -4.66 -6.23 -5.20
CA SER A 125 -5.52 -6.99 -6.11
C SER A 125 -4.71 -8.09 -6.80
N SER A 126 -5.43 -9.04 -7.39
CA SER A 126 -4.87 -10.05 -8.31
C SER A 126 -5.36 -9.87 -9.74
N ASP A 127 -6.17 -8.84 -10.02
CA ASP A 127 -6.74 -8.59 -11.34
C ASP A 127 -5.87 -7.62 -12.14
N THR A 128 -5.46 -8.01 -13.34
CA THR A 128 -4.72 -7.17 -14.29
C THR A 128 -5.64 -6.56 -15.35
N PHE A 129 -6.96 -6.74 -15.25
CA PHE A 129 -7.97 -6.38 -16.26
C PHE A 129 -7.72 -6.98 -17.65
N GLY A 130 -6.81 -7.96 -17.76
CA GLY A 130 -6.35 -8.51 -19.03
C GLY A 130 -5.51 -7.52 -19.86
N LEU A 131 -4.91 -6.51 -19.21
CA LEU A 131 -4.04 -5.51 -19.85
C LEU A 131 -2.57 -5.94 -19.72
N ASP A 132 -1.82 -5.85 -20.80
CA ASP A 132 -0.42 -6.26 -20.86
C ASP A 132 0.54 -5.27 -20.15
N ASN A 133 0.06 -4.07 -19.81
CA ASN A 133 0.80 -3.04 -19.09
C ASN A 133 0.35 -2.82 -17.64
N VAL A 134 -0.45 -3.74 -17.09
CA VAL A 134 -0.86 -3.69 -15.69
C VAL A 134 -0.38 -4.95 -14.97
N SER A 135 0.47 -4.78 -13.98
CA SER A 135 0.75 -5.80 -12.97
C SER A 135 -0.19 -5.62 -11.78
N ALA A 136 -0.55 -6.71 -11.11
CA ALA A 136 -1.31 -6.66 -9.87
C ALA A 136 -0.50 -7.29 -8.73
N TYR A 137 -0.69 -6.82 -7.49
CA TYR A 137 -0.04 -7.43 -6.34
C TYR A 137 -0.94 -7.39 -5.10
N THR A 138 -0.85 -8.44 -4.27
CA THR A 138 -1.66 -8.64 -3.07
C THR A 138 -0.86 -9.35 -1.98
N ALA A 139 -1.44 -9.45 -0.78
CA ALA A 139 -0.85 -10.15 0.36
C ALA A 139 -1.72 -11.35 0.75
N ALA A 140 -1.10 -12.51 0.98
CA ALA A 140 -1.71 -13.65 1.65
C ALA A 140 -1.78 -13.39 3.16
N SER A 141 -2.53 -12.34 3.54
CA SER A 141 -2.55 -11.80 4.90
C SER A 141 -3.25 -12.71 5.92
N ASP A 142 -4.04 -13.68 5.44
CA ASP A 142 -4.57 -14.80 6.21
C ASP A 142 -3.47 -15.56 6.97
N GLN A 143 -2.29 -15.71 6.36
CA GLN A 143 -1.18 -16.45 6.96
C GLN A 143 -0.68 -15.80 8.26
N GLY A 144 -0.44 -14.49 8.26
CA GLY A 144 -0.05 -13.80 9.47
C GLY A 144 -1.23 -13.59 10.43
N GLY A 145 -2.43 -13.38 9.89
CA GLY A 145 -3.67 -13.38 10.68
C GLY A 145 -3.78 -14.67 11.49
N TYR A 146 -3.62 -15.83 10.85
CA TYR A 146 -3.70 -17.15 11.51
C TYR A 146 -2.67 -17.29 12.64
N VAL A 147 -1.42 -16.92 12.38
CA VAL A 147 -0.37 -16.95 13.41
C VAL A 147 -0.75 -16.09 14.61
N MET A 148 -1.16 -14.84 14.37
CA MET A 148 -1.47 -13.89 15.45
C MET A 148 -2.79 -14.24 16.17
N GLY A 149 -3.76 -14.81 15.47
CA GLY A 149 -4.98 -15.33 16.09
C GLY A 149 -4.71 -16.48 17.05
N ALA A 150 -3.86 -17.42 16.65
CA ALA A 150 -3.43 -18.51 17.52
C ALA A 150 -2.65 -18.00 18.76
N MET A 151 -1.76 -17.02 18.57
CA MET A 151 -1.04 -16.36 19.67
C MET A 151 -2.02 -15.66 20.63
N ALA A 152 -2.99 -14.94 20.10
CA ALA A 152 -4.00 -14.24 20.90
C ALA A 152 -4.84 -15.22 21.75
N ALA A 153 -5.20 -16.37 21.18
CA ALA A 153 -5.94 -17.40 21.90
C ALA A 153 -5.18 -17.99 23.11
N VAL A 154 -3.85 -18.04 23.03
CA VAL A 154 -3.02 -18.46 24.18
C VAL A 154 -2.84 -17.37 25.21
N MET A 155 -2.79 -16.10 24.77
CA MET A 155 -2.47 -14.97 25.64
C MET A 155 -3.68 -14.40 26.38
N THR A 156 -4.89 -14.53 25.80
CA THR A 156 -6.08 -13.96 26.42
C THR A 156 -6.35 -14.58 27.80
N SER A 157 -6.58 -13.73 28.78
CA SER A 157 -6.98 -14.15 30.13
C SER A 157 -8.49 -14.07 30.34
N SER A 158 -9.17 -13.25 29.53
CA SER A 158 -10.64 -13.12 29.56
C SER A 158 -11.36 -14.18 28.72
N GLY A 159 -10.65 -14.80 27.75
CA GLY A 159 -11.25 -15.66 26.75
C GLY A 159 -12.01 -14.89 25.66
N VAL A 160 -11.83 -13.56 25.56
CA VAL A 160 -12.49 -12.70 24.57
C VAL A 160 -11.46 -11.85 23.85
N VAL A 161 -11.49 -11.87 22.52
CA VAL A 161 -10.61 -11.11 21.64
C VAL A 161 -11.45 -10.28 20.66
N GLY A 162 -11.02 -9.03 20.39
CA GLY A 162 -11.69 -8.12 19.46
C GLY A 162 -10.91 -7.93 18.18
N VAL A 163 -11.60 -7.96 17.03
CA VAL A 163 -11.04 -7.72 15.71
C VAL A 163 -11.78 -6.57 15.04
N ILE A 164 -11.05 -5.52 14.64
CA ILE A 164 -11.59 -4.35 13.97
C ILE A 164 -11.16 -4.40 12.50
N GLY A 165 -12.09 -4.79 11.62
CA GLY A 165 -11.91 -4.80 10.17
C GLY A 165 -12.40 -3.51 9.53
N PRO A 166 -11.78 -3.06 8.41
CA PRO A 166 -12.25 -1.88 7.68
C PRO A 166 -13.50 -2.19 6.85
N ILE A 167 -13.31 -2.78 5.69
CA ILE A 167 -14.31 -3.29 4.77
C ILE A 167 -13.95 -4.74 4.48
N ALA A 168 -14.94 -5.63 4.36
CA ALA A 168 -14.72 -7.07 4.17
C ALA A 168 -14.30 -7.42 2.72
N VAL A 169 -13.16 -6.90 2.26
CA VAL A 169 -12.62 -7.12 0.91
C VAL A 169 -11.10 -7.35 0.93
N GLY A 170 -10.58 -8.02 -0.10
CA GLY A 170 -9.16 -8.19 -0.37
C GLY A 170 -8.37 -8.74 0.80
N ASP A 171 -7.15 -8.27 0.95
CA ASP A 171 -6.21 -8.67 2.01
C ASP A 171 -6.70 -8.32 3.42
N ALA A 172 -7.51 -7.28 3.57
CA ALA A 172 -8.11 -6.93 4.87
C ALA A 172 -9.07 -8.04 5.36
N LYS A 173 -9.91 -8.58 4.46
CA LYS A 173 -10.78 -9.71 4.80
C LYS A 173 -9.97 -10.96 5.08
N LEU A 174 -8.96 -11.26 4.26
CA LEU A 174 -8.07 -12.40 4.45
C LEU A 174 -7.41 -12.37 5.85
N TYR A 175 -6.92 -11.20 6.28
CA TYR A 175 -6.34 -11.03 7.61
C TYR A 175 -7.33 -11.40 8.73
N VAL A 176 -8.54 -10.85 8.67
CA VAL A 176 -9.58 -11.08 9.67
C VAL A 176 -9.97 -12.56 9.71
N ASP A 177 -10.21 -13.17 8.55
CA ASP A 177 -10.58 -14.59 8.45
C ASP A 177 -9.45 -15.48 9.00
N GLY A 178 -8.20 -15.21 8.61
CA GLY A 178 -7.04 -15.93 9.12
C GLY A 178 -6.92 -15.82 10.65
N PHE A 179 -7.11 -14.63 11.21
CA PHE A 179 -7.04 -14.42 12.65
C PHE A 179 -8.13 -15.23 13.39
N VAL A 180 -9.37 -15.21 12.90
CA VAL A 180 -10.47 -15.99 13.47
C VAL A 180 -10.17 -17.50 13.39
N ASN A 181 -9.68 -17.96 12.24
CA ASN A 181 -9.34 -19.37 12.02
C ASN A 181 -8.18 -19.83 12.92
N GLY A 182 -7.13 -19.02 13.05
CA GLY A 182 -6.00 -19.32 13.92
C GLY A 182 -6.37 -19.39 15.39
N ALA A 183 -7.19 -18.44 15.86
CA ALA A 183 -7.69 -18.45 17.24
C ALA A 183 -8.55 -19.70 17.49
N ALA A 184 -9.50 -20.03 16.62
CA ALA A 184 -10.37 -21.19 16.74
C ALA A 184 -9.61 -22.52 16.67
N ALA A 185 -8.56 -22.60 15.85
CA ALA A 185 -7.72 -23.79 15.73
C ALA A 185 -6.88 -24.03 17.00
N GLN A 186 -6.42 -22.95 17.63
CA GLN A 186 -5.59 -23.01 18.86
C GLN A 186 -6.43 -23.31 20.08
N ASP A 187 -7.51 -22.57 20.27
CA ASP A 187 -8.46 -22.78 21.40
C ASP A 187 -9.89 -22.40 20.97
N PRO A 188 -10.74 -23.39 20.66
CA PRO A 188 -12.13 -23.14 20.23
C PRO A 188 -13.03 -22.59 21.33
N SER A 189 -12.56 -22.47 22.57
CA SER A 189 -13.31 -21.86 23.66
C SER A 189 -13.16 -20.32 23.71
N VAL A 190 -12.17 -19.76 22.99
CA VAL A 190 -11.97 -18.33 22.89
C VAL A 190 -13.02 -17.70 21.95
N THR A 191 -13.64 -16.65 22.42
CA THR A 191 -14.62 -15.87 21.64
C THR A 191 -13.89 -14.77 20.88
N VAL A 192 -13.95 -14.82 19.53
CA VAL A 192 -13.43 -13.75 18.68
C VAL A 192 -14.61 -12.92 18.15
N ASN A 193 -14.70 -11.67 18.62
CA ASN A 193 -15.70 -10.71 18.16
C ASN A 193 -15.13 -9.90 17.00
N VAL A 194 -15.83 -9.85 15.87
CA VAL A 194 -15.41 -9.12 14.66
C VAL A 194 -16.36 -7.97 14.38
N ASN A 195 -15.83 -6.77 14.20
CA ASN A 195 -16.56 -5.61 13.70
C ASN A 195 -15.91 -5.09 12.43
N TYR A 196 -16.68 -5.03 11.33
CA TYR A 196 -16.33 -4.24 10.15
C TYR A 196 -16.95 -2.86 10.26
N ILE A 197 -16.13 -1.81 10.15
CA ILE A 197 -16.59 -0.40 10.34
C ILE A 197 -16.98 0.28 9.02
N GLU A 198 -16.93 -0.44 7.89
CA GLU A 198 -17.24 0.04 6.54
C GLU A 198 -16.41 1.26 6.10
N SER A 199 -15.21 1.42 6.65
CA SER A 199 -14.27 2.49 6.31
C SER A 199 -12.82 2.03 6.47
N PHE A 200 -11.94 2.41 5.52
CA PHE A 200 -10.50 2.19 5.65
C PHE A 200 -9.82 3.27 6.50
N SER A 201 -10.45 4.45 6.68
CA SER A 201 -9.79 5.65 7.23
C SER A 201 -10.46 6.25 8.46
N ASP A 202 -11.65 5.80 8.85
CA ASP A 202 -12.38 6.42 9.95
C ASP A 202 -11.82 5.97 11.31
N VAL A 203 -10.91 6.79 11.83
CA VAL A 203 -10.23 6.59 13.12
C VAL A 203 -11.22 6.61 14.30
N ALA A 204 -12.29 7.41 14.22
CA ALA A 204 -13.29 7.51 15.29
C ALA A 204 -14.15 6.26 15.35
N LEU A 205 -14.63 5.74 14.21
CA LEU A 205 -15.36 4.48 14.17
C LEU A 205 -14.50 3.30 14.64
N ALA A 206 -13.19 3.30 14.33
CA ALA A 206 -12.29 2.27 14.81
C ALA A 206 -12.12 2.33 16.34
N ALA A 207 -12.05 3.52 16.91
CA ALA A 207 -12.03 3.71 18.37
C ALA A 207 -13.33 3.23 19.02
N GLU A 208 -14.50 3.61 18.49
CA GLU A 208 -15.82 3.15 18.99
C GLU A 208 -15.95 1.62 18.93
N ALA A 209 -15.46 0.99 17.86
CA ALA A 209 -15.44 -0.48 17.76
C ALA A 209 -14.53 -1.12 18.83
N ALA A 210 -13.37 -0.54 19.08
CA ALA A 210 -12.45 -1.00 20.12
C ALA A 210 -13.06 -0.85 21.52
N GLU A 211 -13.71 0.28 21.83
CA GLU A 211 -14.46 0.50 23.09
C GLU A 211 -15.55 -0.56 23.28
N ALA A 212 -16.29 -0.88 22.20
CA ALA A 212 -17.32 -1.91 22.24
C ALA A 212 -16.73 -3.30 22.55
N HIS A 213 -15.57 -3.65 21.94
CA HIS A 213 -14.89 -4.91 22.24
C HIS A 213 -14.40 -4.97 23.70
N ILE A 214 -13.79 -3.90 24.20
CA ILE A 214 -13.36 -3.80 25.62
C ILE A 214 -14.57 -3.93 26.55
N ALA A 215 -15.67 -3.23 26.26
CA ALA A 215 -16.90 -3.32 27.07
C ALA A 215 -17.49 -4.74 27.07
N ASN A 216 -17.27 -5.53 26.04
CA ASN A 216 -17.64 -6.94 25.94
C ASN A 216 -16.59 -7.90 26.52
N GLY A 217 -15.56 -7.37 27.20
CA GLY A 217 -14.56 -8.14 27.93
C GLY A 217 -13.32 -8.53 27.13
N ALA A 218 -13.10 -7.99 25.94
CA ALA A 218 -11.87 -8.25 25.20
C ALA A 218 -10.66 -7.65 25.94
N ASP A 219 -9.61 -8.46 26.14
CA ASP A 219 -8.33 -8.05 26.69
C ASP A 219 -7.20 -8.06 25.65
N ILE A 220 -7.52 -8.51 24.44
CA ILE A 220 -6.64 -8.47 23.26
C ILE A 220 -7.44 -7.91 22.08
N LEU A 221 -6.83 -6.99 21.34
CA LEU A 221 -7.40 -6.38 20.15
C LEU A 221 -6.44 -6.52 18.96
N THR A 222 -7.01 -6.52 17.79
CA THR A 222 -6.29 -6.38 16.51
C THR A 222 -7.14 -5.64 15.49
N GLY A 223 -6.53 -5.21 14.42
CA GLY A 223 -7.20 -4.59 13.29
C GLY A 223 -6.26 -4.41 12.11
N THR A 224 -6.81 -3.98 10.98
CA THR A 224 -6.02 -3.76 9.76
C THR A 224 -6.48 -2.49 9.04
N ALA A 225 -5.65 -1.96 8.16
CA ALA A 225 -5.78 -0.67 7.51
C ALA A 225 -5.43 0.55 8.40
N GLN A 226 -5.38 1.72 7.77
CA GLN A 226 -4.90 2.97 8.40
C GLN A 226 -5.80 3.50 9.53
N MET A 227 -7.05 3.04 9.62
CA MET A 227 -7.97 3.46 10.69
C MET A 227 -7.57 2.95 12.08
N VAL A 228 -6.66 1.96 12.19
CA VAL A 228 -6.32 1.28 13.45
C VAL A 228 -5.72 2.17 14.52
N VAL A 229 -5.20 3.35 14.18
CA VAL A 229 -4.64 4.30 15.15
C VAL A 229 -5.66 4.68 16.24
N GLY A 230 -6.95 4.78 15.89
CA GLY A 230 -8.01 5.01 16.87
C GLY A 230 -8.19 3.84 17.85
N ALA A 231 -8.20 2.63 17.31
CA ALA A 231 -8.35 1.41 18.10
C ALA A 231 -7.14 1.15 19.02
N THR A 232 -5.92 1.44 18.57
CA THR A 232 -4.71 1.29 19.38
C THR A 232 -4.67 2.25 20.56
N GLY A 233 -5.19 3.48 20.39
CA GLY A 233 -5.35 4.42 21.50
C GLY A 233 -6.26 3.87 22.60
N VAL A 234 -7.41 3.31 22.22
CA VAL A 234 -8.35 2.68 23.17
C VAL A 234 -7.72 1.45 23.83
N ALA A 235 -6.99 0.62 23.08
CA ALA A 235 -6.27 -0.52 23.66
C ALA A 235 -5.28 -0.09 24.73
N ALA A 236 -4.47 0.96 24.48
CA ALA A 236 -3.50 1.50 25.41
C ALA A 236 -4.17 2.03 26.69
N GLU A 237 -5.25 2.81 26.56
CA GLU A 237 -5.99 3.38 27.69
C GLU A 237 -6.60 2.32 28.60
N ASN A 238 -6.95 1.15 28.05
CA ASN A 238 -7.60 0.07 28.78
C ASN A 238 -6.65 -1.08 29.16
N GLY A 239 -5.35 -0.97 28.85
CA GLY A 239 -4.35 -2.00 29.13
C GLY A 239 -4.52 -3.28 28.33
N ALA A 240 -5.25 -3.24 27.21
CA ALA A 240 -5.41 -4.36 26.30
C ALA A 240 -4.15 -4.55 25.47
N LYS A 241 -3.87 -5.80 25.06
CA LYS A 241 -2.77 -6.11 24.13
C LYS A 241 -3.23 -5.89 22.69
N TRP A 242 -2.25 -5.59 21.82
CA TRP A 242 -2.48 -5.31 20.40
C TRP A 242 -1.63 -6.19 19.50
N PHE A 243 -2.23 -6.72 18.44
CA PHE A 243 -1.52 -7.30 17.31
C PHE A 243 -1.63 -6.36 16.11
N GLY A 244 -0.47 -5.90 15.61
CA GLY A 244 -0.37 -4.92 14.55
C GLY A 244 -0.34 -5.53 13.15
N THR A 245 -0.61 -4.69 12.13
CA THR A 245 -0.63 -5.10 10.72
C THR A 245 0.04 -4.10 9.79
N GLN A 246 0.49 -4.59 8.63
CA GLN A 246 1.00 -3.86 7.47
C GLN A 246 2.37 -3.22 7.70
N SER A 247 2.56 -2.50 8.79
CA SER A 247 3.85 -1.97 9.25
C SER A 247 4.12 -2.40 10.69
N ASN A 248 5.36 -2.24 11.18
CA ASN A 248 5.66 -2.47 12.58
C ASN A 248 4.99 -1.39 13.44
N GLN A 249 4.02 -1.79 14.26
CA GLN A 249 3.21 -0.90 15.08
C GLN A 249 3.72 -0.77 16.52
N THR A 250 4.91 -1.28 16.85
CA THR A 250 5.50 -1.20 18.20
C THR A 250 5.56 0.25 18.70
N ALA A 251 5.78 1.23 17.82
CA ALA A 251 5.81 2.64 18.17
C ALA A 251 4.46 3.21 18.68
N LEU A 252 3.33 2.51 18.44
CA LEU A 252 2.01 2.89 18.95
C LEU A 252 1.83 2.50 20.44
N GLY A 253 2.69 1.62 20.96
CA GLY A 253 2.69 1.21 22.36
C GLY A 253 3.68 0.08 22.61
N GLU A 254 4.88 0.42 23.09
CA GLU A 254 5.98 -0.53 23.27
C GLU A 254 5.66 -1.65 24.28
N ASP A 255 4.75 -1.41 25.22
CA ASP A 255 4.32 -2.33 26.28
C ASP A 255 3.02 -3.08 25.94
N MET A 256 2.32 -2.71 24.86
CA MET A 256 1.05 -3.34 24.48
C MET A 256 1.11 -4.10 23.14
N VAL A 257 1.87 -3.63 22.14
CA VAL A 257 1.96 -4.30 20.83
C VAL A 257 2.79 -5.57 20.98
N VAL A 258 2.17 -6.72 20.77
CA VAL A 258 2.78 -8.06 20.95
C VAL A 258 3.65 -8.43 19.75
N ALA A 259 3.09 -8.26 18.56
CA ALA A 259 3.73 -8.53 17.29
C ALA A 259 3.02 -7.75 16.18
N SER A 260 3.69 -7.59 15.04
CA SER A 260 3.10 -6.98 13.84
C SER A 260 3.32 -7.87 12.62
N GLN A 261 2.26 -8.09 11.82
CA GLN A 261 2.37 -8.63 10.48
C GLN A 261 2.85 -7.51 9.56
N VAL A 262 4.10 -7.54 9.15
CA VAL A 262 4.71 -6.52 8.30
C VAL A 262 4.73 -6.98 6.85
N TYR A 263 4.32 -6.08 5.94
CA TYR A 263 4.37 -6.31 4.50
C TYR A 263 5.69 -5.83 3.92
N LYS A 264 6.38 -6.71 3.25
CA LYS A 264 7.62 -6.45 2.50
C LYS A 264 7.29 -6.48 1.00
N TRP A 265 6.59 -5.41 0.54
CA TRP A 265 6.12 -5.31 -0.84
C TRP A 265 7.25 -5.33 -1.87
N GLU A 266 8.48 -4.98 -1.48
CA GLU A 266 9.65 -5.09 -2.35
C GLU A 266 9.84 -6.51 -2.90
N LYS A 267 9.33 -7.55 -2.23
CA LYS A 267 9.40 -8.94 -2.73
C LYS A 267 8.55 -9.19 -3.97
N ALA A 268 7.47 -8.44 -4.14
CA ALA A 268 6.65 -8.46 -5.35
C ALA A 268 7.12 -7.40 -6.35
N LEU A 269 7.35 -6.17 -5.89
CA LEU A 269 7.65 -5.02 -6.73
C LEU A 269 9.00 -5.13 -7.45
N GLN A 270 10.02 -5.76 -6.84
CA GLN A 270 11.31 -5.94 -7.50
C GLN A 270 11.19 -6.78 -8.77
N GLY A 271 10.30 -7.78 -8.76
CA GLY A 271 9.99 -8.57 -9.96
C GLY A 271 9.36 -7.72 -11.06
N ILE A 272 8.42 -6.84 -10.70
CA ILE A 272 7.76 -5.91 -11.62
C ILE A 272 8.79 -4.92 -12.19
N VAL A 273 9.60 -4.26 -11.36
CA VAL A 273 10.67 -3.33 -11.78
C VAL A 273 11.63 -4.01 -12.77
N ASN A 274 12.07 -5.23 -12.46
CA ASN A 274 12.96 -5.98 -13.33
C ASN A 274 12.28 -6.34 -14.67
N GLY A 275 10.98 -6.65 -14.66
CA GLY A 275 10.18 -6.89 -15.85
C GLY A 275 10.14 -5.65 -16.74
N VAL A 276 9.75 -4.51 -16.19
CA VAL A 276 9.65 -3.24 -16.94
C VAL A 276 10.98 -2.85 -17.56
N LYS A 277 12.09 -2.97 -16.84
CA LYS A 277 13.44 -2.74 -17.35
C LYS A 277 13.83 -3.66 -18.51
N ASN A 278 13.21 -4.82 -18.61
CA ASN A 278 13.43 -5.78 -19.70
C ASN A 278 12.37 -5.68 -20.81
N GLY A 279 11.46 -4.70 -20.73
CA GLY A 279 10.41 -4.47 -21.73
C GLY A 279 9.12 -5.26 -21.49
N ASP A 280 8.96 -5.90 -20.33
CA ASP A 280 7.73 -6.55 -19.89
C ASP A 280 6.96 -5.57 -18.98
N LEU A 281 5.93 -4.93 -19.54
CA LEU A 281 5.21 -3.84 -18.86
C LEU A 281 4.18 -4.33 -17.84
N GLY A 282 3.79 -5.62 -17.86
CA GLY A 282 2.77 -6.11 -16.93
C GLY A 282 2.11 -7.43 -17.33
N GLY A 283 0.79 -7.53 -17.11
CA GLY A 283 -0.01 -8.73 -17.42
C GLY A 283 0.11 -9.84 -16.37
N SER A 284 0.80 -9.62 -15.26
CA SER A 284 1.03 -10.65 -14.23
C SER A 284 0.51 -10.22 -12.85
N ALA A 285 0.08 -11.20 -12.06
CA ALA A 285 -0.29 -11.02 -10.66
C ALA A 285 0.75 -11.63 -9.71
N HIS A 286 1.06 -10.90 -8.65
CA HIS A 286 2.07 -11.25 -7.66
C HIS A 286 1.44 -11.33 -6.27
N SER A 287 1.98 -12.18 -5.40
CA SER A 287 1.53 -12.26 -4.01
C SER A 287 2.72 -12.30 -3.06
N ILE A 288 2.64 -11.51 -2.01
CA ILE A 288 3.54 -11.63 -0.87
C ILE A 288 2.94 -12.60 0.17
N ASN A 289 3.81 -13.40 0.79
CA ASN A 289 3.43 -14.41 1.77
C ASN A 289 4.58 -14.74 2.73
N LEU A 290 4.34 -15.60 3.70
CA LEU A 290 5.39 -16.04 4.64
C LEU A 290 6.51 -16.82 3.94
N GLU A 291 6.22 -17.64 2.92
CA GLU A 291 7.21 -18.48 2.24
C GLU A 291 8.23 -17.64 1.47
N ASN A 292 7.77 -16.62 0.73
CA ASN A 292 8.67 -15.74 -0.04
C ASN A 292 9.27 -14.59 0.78
N GLY A 293 8.93 -14.50 2.08
CA GLY A 293 9.39 -13.46 2.98
C GLY A 293 8.79 -12.08 2.73
N GLY A 294 7.71 -12.01 1.94
CA GLY A 294 6.94 -10.79 1.71
C GLY A 294 5.97 -10.49 2.85
N ILE A 295 5.61 -11.48 3.65
CA ILE A 295 4.99 -11.31 4.96
C ILE A 295 5.99 -11.73 6.02
N VAL A 296 6.17 -10.89 7.04
CA VAL A 296 7.03 -11.15 8.19
C VAL A 296 6.23 -10.86 9.46
N ILE A 297 6.31 -11.74 10.45
CA ILE A 297 5.82 -11.45 11.80
C ILE A 297 6.99 -10.91 12.62
N GLU A 298 6.94 -9.63 12.93
CA GLU A 298 7.91 -8.96 13.79
C GLU A 298 7.40 -8.96 15.22
N PHE A 299 8.08 -9.73 16.09
CA PHE A 299 7.76 -9.82 17.51
C PHE A 299 8.35 -8.63 18.27
N ASN A 300 7.61 -8.10 19.23
CA ASN A 300 8.10 -7.07 20.13
C ASN A 300 8.72 -7.71 21.37
N ASP A 301 10.01 -7.55 21.57
CA ASP A 301 10.74 -8.07 22.72
C ASP A 301 10.42 -7.33 24.04
N GLY A 302 9.72 -6.18 23.97
CA GLY A 302 9.24 -5.41 25.12
C GLY A 302 8.01 -6.01 25.79
N VAL A 303 7.32 -6.94 25.13
CA VAL A 303 6.12 -7.60 25.65
C VAL A 303 6.42 -9.07 25.94
N ASP A 304 6.17 -9.48 27.20
CA ASP A 304 6.21 -10.91 27.55
C ASP A 304 4.98 -11.61 26.95
N ALA A 305 5.20 -12.33 25.86
CA ALA A 305 4.18 -13.14 25.19
C ALA A 305 4.11 -14.60 25.72
N GLY A 306 4.95 -14.97 26.68
CA GLY A 306 5.01 -16.33 27.23
C GLY A 306 5.17 -17.39 26.14
N ASP A 307 4.38 -18.46 26.23
CA ASP A 307 4.40 -19.58 25.26
C ASP A 307 3.85 -19.18 23.88
N ALA A 308 3.11 -18.08 23.76
CA ALA A 308 2.48 -17.65 22.50
C ALA A 308 3.53 -17.33 21.42
N ARG A 309 4.72 -16.81 21.81
CA ARG A 309 5.80 -16.56 20.87
C ARG A 309 6.31 -17.85 20.22
N ALA A 310 6.55 -18.87 21.00
CA ALA A 310 7.03 -20.17 20.51
C ALA A 310 5.99 -20.85 19.58
N ILE A 311 4.69 -20.69 19.93
CA ILE A 311 3.58 -21.14 19.08
C ILE A 311 3.57 -20.39 17.75
N GLY A 312 3.70 -19.04 17.78
CA GLY A 312 3.77 -18.22 16.56
C GLY A 312 4.95 -18.61 15.66
N GLU A 313 6.15 -18.78 16.22
CA GLU A 313 7.35 -19.22 15.50
C GLU A 313 7.17 -20.61 14.87
N GLY A 314 6.54 -21.54 15.59
CA GLY A 314 6.20 -22.89 15.09
C GLY A 314 5.22 -22.82 13.91
N LEU A 315 4.12 -22.07 14.05
CA LEU A 315 3.12 -21.89 12.99
C LEU A 315 3.69 -21.22 11.74
N ILE A 316 4.57 -20.23 11.89
CA ILE A 316 5.29 -19.63 10.75
C ILE A 316 6.07 -20.70 9.98
N ALA A 317 6.76 -21.59 10.68
CA ALA A 317 7.51 -22.68 10.04
C ALA A 317 6.57 -23.67 9.34
N ASP A 318 5.46 -24.04 9.97
CA ASP A 318 4.50 -25.01 9.45
C ASP A 318 3.74 -24.45 8.22
N ILE A 319 3.35 -23.16 8.24
CA ILE A 319 2.73 -22.50 7.09
C ILE A 319 3.72 -22.42 5.91
N LYS A 320 4.98 -22.04 6.15
CA LYS A 320 6.03 -22.06 5.13
C LYS A 320 6.25 -23.46 4.54
N ALA A 321 6.11 -24.48 5.35
CA ALA A 321 6.18 -25.88 4.92
C ALA A 321 4.87 -26.39 4.28
N ARG A 322 3.84 -25.56 4.16
CA ARG A 322 2.49 -25.90 3.65
C ARG A 322 1.82 -27.05 4.44
N MET A 323 2.09 -27.13 5.73
CA MET A 323 1.51 -28.12 6.63
C MET A 323 0.23 -27.63 7.31
N VAL A 324 -0.03 -26.32 7.26
CA VAL A 324 -1.22 -25.68 7.82
C VAL A 324 -1.98 -24.98 6.69
N ASP A 325 -3.29 -25.23 6.62
CA ASP A 325 -4.24 -24.48 5.79
C ASP A 325 -4.83 -23.36 6.66
N THR A 326 -4.60 -22.12 6.26
CA THR A 326 -5.09 -20.93 6.97
C THR A 326 -6.58 -20.64 6.71
N GLY A 327 -7.18 -21.34 5.74
CA GLY A 327 -8.61 -21.31 5.47
C GLY A 327 -9.06 -20.12 4.63
N ALA A 328 -8.17 -19.56 3.80
CA ALA A 328 -8.47 -18.44 2.89
C ALA A 328 -8.80 -18.92 1.47
#